data_9f8a770d1fa0a90a4bba5cbd3a50fed3
#
_entry.id   9f8a770d1fa0a90a4bba5cbd3a50fed3
#
_cell.length_a   1.000
_cell.length_b   1.000
_cell.length_c   1.000
_cell.angle_alpha   90.00
_cell.angle_beta   90.00
_cell.angle_gamma   90.00
#
_symmetry.space_group_name_H-M   'P 1'
#
loop_
_entity.id
_entity.type
_entity.pdbx_description
1 polymer ?
#
loop_
_entity_poly.entity_id
_entity_poly.type
_entity_poly.pdbx_seq_one_letter_code
_entity_poly.pdbx_strand_id
1 'polypeptide(L)'
;QKGKKLKLKAGTGCILKDKNTVEAIIDGKPSVQGNTFYVHQVHEINGDVDLSTGNVKFIGDVVIHGGVKEGMKVKCGNDLVIDREVERADISAAGSITIGGSIVASKIYGGEDNVKKLHAVEHLKKFNQNLDKLMQVVDEIKSYNLLGCNKSDGEIIKILLENKFKILLRLGINIIADLNAQNEEDSEDDIVRYIKTRLMGMGPVSIKNYLELNELIDGVNGKIKYFENTLGLPVNVNISYCQDSNRVRGACLLQEKESTYQLLQEVTLLSLKGKEVWQGEEF
;
A
#
# COMPACT_ATOMS: atom_id res chain seq x y z
N GLN A 1 -34.83 -39.20 23.89
CA GLN A 1 -33.45 -39.72 23.83
C GLN A 1 -32.48 -38.52 24.04
N LYS A 2 -31.67 -38.55 25.11
CA LYS A 2 -30.59 -37.57 25.31
C LYS A 2 -29.51 -37.89 24.27
N GLY A 3 -29.22 -36.93 23.35
CA GLY A 3 -28.14 -37.05 22.39
C GLY A 3 -26.76 -37.19 23.08
N LYS A 4 -25.81 -37.87 22.43
CA LYS A 4 -24.43 -37.98 22.92
C LYS A 4 -23.85 -36.59 23.09
N LYS A 5 -23.27 -36.29 24.28
CA LYS A 5 -22.51 -35.04 24.50
C LYS A 5 -21.31 -35.00 23.56
N LEU A 6 -21.31 -34.06 22.63
CA LEU A 6 -20.21 -33.81 21.76
C LEU A 6 -19.05 -33.18 22.59
N LYS A 7 -17.85 -33.76 22.53
CA LYS A 7 -16.65 -33.14 23.08
C LYS A 7 -15.97 -32.38 21.97
N LEU A 8 -15.89 -31.03 22.12
CA LEU A 8 -15.14 -30.22 21.21
C LEU A 8 -13.62 -30.44 21.37
N LYS A 9 -12.91 -30.39 20.29
CA LYS A 9 -11.43 -30.45 20.25
C LYS A 9 -10.88 -29.29 19.48
N ALA A 10 -9.79 -28.72 19.97
CA ALA A 10 -9.02 -27.69 19.25
C ALA A 10 -7.91 -28.38 18.44
N GLY A 11 -7.86 -28.07 17.16
CA GLY A 11 -6.78 -28.39 16.24
C GLY A 11 -5.85 -27.21 16.02
N THR A 12 -5.09 -27.24 14.92
CA THR A 12 -4.18 -26.16 14.56
C THR A 12 -4.93 -24.82 14.42
N GLY A 13 -4.36 -23.75 14.97
CA GLY A 13 -4.93 -22.40 14.93
C GLY A 13 -6.08 -22.16 15.91
N CYS A 14 -6.38 -23.10 16.80
CA CYS A 14 -7.46 -23.00 17.78
C CYS A 14 -7.00 -23.40 19.18
N ILE A 15 -7.67 -22.86 20.20
CA ILE A 15 -7.54 -23.30 21.60
C ILE A 15 -8.91 -23.61 22.20
N LEU A 16 -8.95 -24.50 23.17
CA LEU A 16 -10.14 -24.76 23.96
C LEU A 16 -10.20 -23.73 25.10
N LYS A 17 -11.16 -22.80 25.03
CA LYS A 17 -11.40 -21.81 26.08
C LYS A 17 -12.10 -22.43 27.28
N ASP A 18 -13.06 -23.27 27.00
CA ASP A 18 -13.81 -24.05 27.98
C ASP A 18 -14.34 -25.37 27.38
N LYS A 19 -15.13 -26.13 28.14
CA LYS A 19 -15.68 -27.44 27.68
C LYS A 19 -16.59 -27.35 26.44
N ASN A 20 -17.11 -26.16 26.11
CA ASN A 20 -18.11 -25.94 25.10
C ASN A 20 -17.69 -24.87 24.06
N THR A 21 -16.51 -24.26 24.22
CA THR A 21 -16.05 -23.14 23.40
C THR A 21 -14.65 -23.41 22.88
N VAL A 22 -14.49 -23.32 21.55
CA VAL A 22 -13.20 -23.28 20.87
C VAL A 22 -12.99 -21.88 20.35
N GLU A 23 -11.83 -21.29 20.60
CA GLU A 23 -11.44 -19.95 20.17
C GLU A 23 -10.32 -20.05 19.14
N ALA A 24 -10.42 -19.27 18.06
CA ALA A 24 -9.34 -19.14 17.08
C ALA A 24 -8.26 -18.23 17.66
N ILE A 25 -6.98 -18.63 17.51
CA ILE A 25 -5.81 -17.84 17.94
C ILE A 25 -5.02 -17.26 16.77
N ILE A 26 -5.42 -17.57 15.56
CA ILE A 26 -4.88 -17.03 14.32
C ILE A 26 -6.02 -16.66 13.38
N ASP A 27 -5.78 -15.69 12.52
CA ASP A 27 -6.67 -15.36 11.43
C ASP A 27 -6.57 -16.40 10.30
N GLY A 28 -7.70 -16.76 9.69
CA GLY A 28 -7.69 -17.72 8.61
C GLY A 28 -9.04 -18.36 8.30
N LYS A 29 -9.01 -19.43 7.50
CA LYS A 29 -10.18 -20.19 7.09
C LYS A 29 -10.53 -21.23 8.16
N PRO A 30 -11.72 -21.14 8.79
CA PRO A 30 -12.14 -22.15 9.74
C PRO A 30 -12.55 -23.44 9.02
N SER A 31 -12.20 -24.57 9.60
CA SER A 31 -12.67 -25.89 9.16
C SER A 31 -12.99 -26.78 10.34
N VAL A 32 -13.86 -27.76 10.12
CA VAL A 32 -14.31 -28.73 11.14
C VAL A 32 -14.19 -30.12 10.59
N GLN A 33 -13.44 -30.98 11.26
CA GLN A 33 -13.37 -32.39 10.95
C GLN A 33 -13.86 -33.22 12.16
N GLY A 34 -15.04 -33.79 12.05
CA GLY A 34 -15.69 -34.45 13.18
C GLY A 34 -15.99 -33.48 14.31
N ASN A 35 -15.26 -33.56 15.41
CA ASN A 35 -15.41 -32.67 16.58
C ASN A 35 -14.21 -31.75 16.77
N THR A 36 -13.29 -31.73 15.83
CA THR A 36 -12.05 -30.93 15.91
C THR A 36 -12.17 -29.72 15.02
N PHE A 37 -11.89 -28.54 15.57
CA PHE A 37 -11.92 -27.25 14.89
C PHE A 37 -10.50 -26.82 14.53
N TYR A 38 -10.31 -26.37 13.31
CA TYR A 38 -9.03 -25.89 12.77
C TYR A 38 -9.22 -24.50 12.17
N VAL A 39 -8.17 -23.69 12.20
CA VAL A 39 -8.06 -22.47 11.40
C VAL A 39 -6.79 -22.58 10.56
N HIS A 40 -6.94 -22.41 9.24
CA HIS A 40 -5.86 -22.52 8.27
C HIS A 40 -5.53 -21.14 7.72
N GLN A 41 -4.24 -20.82 7.66
CA GLN A 41 -3.76 -19.56 7.07
C GLN A 41 -3.71 -19.59 5.53
N VAL A 42 -3.94 -20.76 4.94
CA VAL A 42 -4.00 -20.96 3.50
C VAL A 42 -5.44 -21.24 3.06
N HIS A 43 -5.88 -20.55 2.03
CA HIS A 43 -7.18 -20.80 1.39
C HIS A 43 -6.95 -21.46 0.03
N GLU A 44 -7.18 -22.75 -0.05
CA GLU A 44 -7.10 -23.53 -1.29
C GLU A 44 -8.44 -23.54 -2.03
N ILE A 45 -8.38 -23.35 -3.36
CA ILE A 45 -9.50 -23.40 -4.30
C ILE A 45 -9.15 -24.44 -5.37
N ASN A 46 -9.88 -25.57 -5.40
CA ASN A 46 -9.57 -26.72 -6.25
C ASN A 46 -10.02 -26.58 -7.72
N GLY A 47 -10.46 -25.40 -8.15
CA GLY A 47 -10.92 -25.14 -9.51
C GLY A 47 -10.68 -23.71 -9.90
N ASP A 48 -11.38 -23.27 -10.94
CA ASP A 48 -11.29 -21.89 -11.42
C ASP A 48 -12.03 -20.94 -10.47
N VAL A 49 -11.53 -19.71 -10.39
CA VAL A 49 -12.26 -18.58 -9.81
C VAL A 49 -13.06 -17.94 -10.93
N ASP A 50 -14.36 -18.14 -10.89
CA ASP A 50 -15.34 -17.70 -11.90
C ASP A 50 -16.60 -17.11 -11.24
N LEU A 51 -17.65 -16.88 -12.01
CA LEU A 51 -18.92 -16.35 -11.51
C LEU A 51 -19.59 -17.25 -10.45
N SER A 52 -19.31 -18.56 -10.46
CA SER A 52 -19.85 -19.51 -9.47
C SER A 52 -19.09 -19.46 -8.14
N THR A 53 -17.80 -19.24 -8.19
CA THR A 53 -16.93 -19.08 -7.02
C THR A 53 -17.06 -17.66 -6.46
N GLY A 54 -17.23 -16.66 -7.34
CA GLY A 54 -17.25 -15.24 -7.00
C GLY A 54 -15.86 -14.67 -6.71
N ASN A 55 -15.83 -13.43 -6.23
CA ASN A 55 -14.58 -12.76 -5.86
C ASN A 55 -13.98 -13.40 -4.60
N VAL A 56 -12.64 -13.50 -4.59
CA VAL A 56 -11.89 -14.07 -3.47
C VAL A 56 -11.22 -12.93 -2.69
N LYS A 57 -11.46 -12.88 -1.37
CA LYS A 57 -10.73 -12.02 -0.45
C LYS A 57 -10.35 -12.84 0.78
N PHE A 58 -9.04 -12.92 1.04
CA PHE A 58 -8.52 -13.70 2.14
C PHE A 58 -7.32 -13.03 2.79
N ILE A 59 -7.19 -13.14 4.11
CA ILE A 59 -6.17 -12.45 4.90
C ILE A 59 -4.80 -13.13 4.84
N GLY A 60 -4.75 -14.44 4.55
CA GLY A 60 -3.52 -15.24 4.46
C GLY A 60 -3.16 -15.58 3.01
N ASP A 61 -2.55 -16.75 2.82
CA ASP A 61 -2.14 -17.27 1.53
C ASP A 61 -3.33 -17.82 0.74
N VAL A 62 -3.32 -17.62 -0.57
CA VAL A 62 -4.34 -18.19 -1.47
C VAL A 62 -3.66 -19.06 -2.52
N VAL A 63 -4.16 -20.28 -2.69
CA VAL A 63 -3.72 -21.20 -3.74
C VAL A 63 -4.93 -21.56 -4.61
N ILE A 64 -4.86 -21.25 -5.90
CA ILE A 64 -5.89 -21.53 -6.89
C ILE A 64 -5.33 -22.57 -7.87
N HIS A 65 -5.83 -23.82 -7.79
CA HIS A 65 -5.41 -24.94 -8.65
C HIS A 65 -5.99 -24.84 -10.07
N GLY A 66 -6.85 -23.86 -10.31
CA GLY A 66 -7.37 -23.50 -11.62
C GLY A 66 -6.82 -22.16 -12.10
N GLY A 67 -7.57 -21.51 -12.98
CA GLY A 67 -7.35 -20.15 -13.45
C GLY A 67 -8.29 -19.14 -12.79
N VAL A 68 -8.10 -17.87 -13.17
CA VAL A 68 -9.02 -16.77 -12.77
C VAL A 68 -9.66 -16.22 -14.03
N LYS A 69 -10.99 -16.26 -14.07
CA LYS A 69 -11.78 -15.91 -15.25
C LYS A 69 -12.20 -14.43 -15.24
N GLU A 70 -12.68 -13.98 -16.40
CA GLU A 70 -13.07 -12.60 -16.67
C GLU A 70 -13.97 -12.00 -15.59
N GLY A 71 -13.64 -10.77 -15.18
CA GLY A 71 -14.41 -9.97 -14.22
C GLY A 71 -14.16 -10.31 -12.76
N MET A 72 -13.37 -11.35 -12.48
CA MET A 72 -13.10 -11.77 -11.11
C MET A 72 -12.03 -10.92 -10.45
N LYS A 73 -12.14 -10.80 -9.12
CA LYS A 73 -11.17 -10.12 -8.26
C LYS A 73 -10.65 -11.08 -7.22
N VAL A 74 -9.32 -11.18 -7.13
CA VAL A 74 -8.65 -11.96 -6.10
C VAL A 74 -7.78 -11.02 -5.28
N LYS A 75 -8.03 -10.97 -3.96
CA LYS A 75 -7.21 -10.21 -3.03
C LYS A 75 -6.77 -11.11 -1.88
N CYS A 76 -5.45 -11.22 -1.65
CA CYS A 76 -4.91 -11.96 -0.52
C CYS A 76 -3.95 -11.10 0.31
N GLY A 77 -3.88 -11.41 1.61
CA GLY A 77 -3.05 -10.69 2.58
C GLY A 77 -1.61 -11.14 2.63
N ASN A 78 -1.29 -12.26 1.95
CA ASN A 78 0.06 -12.82 1.86
C ASN A 78 0.35 -13.27 0.44
N ASP A 79 0.90 -14.48 0.24
CA ASP A 79 1.29 -15.01 -1.05
C ASP A 79 0.10 -15.58 -1.84
N LEU A 80 0.16 -15.42 -3.15
CA LEU A 80 -0.84 -15.93 -4.09
C LEU A 80 -0.19 -16.85 -5.11
N VAL A 81 -0.74 -18.06 -5.24
CA VAL A 81 -0.37 -19.02 -6.28
C VAL A 81 -1.59 -19.32 -7.15
N ILE A 82 -1.44 -19.22 -8.46
CA ILE A 82 -2.44 -19.56 -9.46
C ILE A 82 -1.78 -20.53 -10.44
N ASP A 83 -2.29 -21.77 -10.52
CA ASP A 83 -1.63 -22.83 -11.31
C ASP A 83 -1.86 -22.67 -12.82
N ARG A 84 -2.92 -21.96 -13.22
CA ARG A 84 -3.31 -21.80 -14.61
C ARG A 84 -3.40 -20.31 -15.03
N GLU A 85 -4.18 -20.06 -16.09
CA GLU A 85 -4.30 -18.75 -16.72
C GLU A 85 -5.11 -17.74 -15.90
N VAL A 86 -4.84 -16.46 -16.15
CA VAL A 86 -5.58 -15.30 -15.62
C VAL A 86 -6.09 -14.48 -16.79
N GLU A 87 -7.41 -14.33 -16.90
CA GLU A 87 -8.07 -13.66 -18.02
C GLU A 87 -8.95 -12.51 -17.52
N ARG A 88 -8.68 -11.28 -17.98
CA ARG A 88 -9.46 -10.05 -17.70
C ARG A 88 -9.88 -9.91 -16.23
N ALA A 89 -8.95 -10.18 -15.32
CA ALA A 89 -9.17 -10.20 -13.88
C ALA A 89 -8.28 -9.18 -13.14
N ASP A 90 -8.69 -8.82 -11.94
CA ASP A 90 -7.94 -7.96 -11.04
C ASP A 90 -7.34 -8.83 -9.91
N ILE A 91 -6.02 -8.94 -9.86
CA ILE A 91 -5.28 -9.76 -8.91
C ILE A 91 -4.46 -8.86 -8.00
N SER A 92 -4.57 -9.02 -6.69
CA SER A 92 -3.81 -8.27 -5.70
C SER A 92 -3.34 -9.18 -4.57
N ALA A 93 -2.06 -9.12 -4.23
CA ALA A 93 -1.48 -9.80 -3.08
C ALA A 93 -0.56 -8.84 -2.30
N ALA A 94 -0.58 -8.93 -0.97
CA ALA A 94 0.39 -8.19 -0.16
C ALA A 94 1.80 -8.82 -0.23
N GLY A 95 1.87 -10.14 -0.45
CA GLY A 95 3.08 -10.91 -0.69
C GLY A 95 3.37 -11.16 -2.17
N SER A 96 4.07 -12.25 -2.45
CA SER A 96 4.48 -12.67 -3.78
C SER A 96 3.33 -13.29 -4.58
N ILE A 97 3.38 -13.15 -5.89
CA ILE A 97 2.41 -13.74 -6.82
C ILE A 97 3.14 -14.70 -7.75
N THR A 98 2.63 -15.93 -7.86
CA THR A 98 3.11 -16.92 -8.82
C THR A 98 1.96 -17.35 -9.71
N ILE A 99 2.11 -17.22 -11.03
CA ILE A 99 1.12 -17.62 -12.03
C ILE A 99 1.76 -18.61 -12.99
N GLY A 100 1.25 -19.84 -12.99
CA GLY A 100 1.75 -20.94 -13.81
C GLY A 100 1.30 -20.91 -15.26
N GLY A 101 0.26 -20.13 -15.58
CA GLY A 101 -0.32 -20.02 -16.91
C GLY A 101 -0.12 -18.65 -17.58
N SER A 102 -0.84 -18.43 -18.66
CA SER A 102 -0.84 -17.16 -19.39
C SER A 102 -1.67 -16.09 -18.70
N ILE A 103 -1.31 -14.82 -18.91
CA ILE A 103 -2.05 -13.67 -18.44
C ILE A 103 -2.58 -12.92 -19.66
N VAL A 104 -3.89 -12.67 -19.67
CA VAL A 104 -4.55 -11.95 -20.76
C VAL A 104 -5.35 -10.77 -20.18
N ALA A 105 -5.04 -9.54 -20.63
CA ALA A 105 -5.77 -8.31 -20.32
C ALA A 105 -6.13 -8.12 -18.82
N SER A 106 -5.25 -8.54 -17.90
CA SER A 106 -5.48 -8.54 -16.46
C SER A 106 -4.60 -7.52 -15.74
N LYS A 107 -5.03 -7.10 -14.54
CA LYS A 107 -4.26 -6.23 -13.66
C LYS A 107 -3.71 -7.05 -12.51
N ILE A 108 -2.40 -6.95 -12.28
CA ILE A 108 -1.71 -7.73 -11.26
C ILE A 108 -0.89 -6.81 -10.36
N TYR A 109 -1.14 -6.88 -9.05
CA TYR A 109 -0.49 -6.05 -8.04
C TYR A 109 0.11 -6.95 -6.96
N GLY A 110 1.43 -7.13 -6.99
CA GLY A 110 2.20 -7.76 -5.91
C GLY A 110 2.76 -6.71 -4.96
N GLY A 111 2.71 -6.96 -3.64
CA GLY A 111 3.22 -6.02 -2.65
C GLY A 111 2.44 -4.71 -2.56
N GLU A 112 1.14 -4.73 -2.78
CA GLU A 112 0.29 -3.53 -2.87
C GLU A 112 0.50 -2.55 -1.71
N ASP A 113 0.60 -3.05 -0.48
CA ASP A 113 0.78 -2.19 0.69
C ASP A 113 2.18 -1.57 0.75
N ASN A 114 3.21 -2.27 0.30
CA ASN A 114 4.55 -1.73 0.19
C ASN A 114 4.62 -0.63 -0.87
N VAL A 115 3.99 -0.83 -2.03
CA VAL A 115 3.92 0.18 -3.11
C VAL A 115 3.24 1.45 -2.60
N LYS A 116 2.12 1.34 -1.91
CA LYS A 116 1.41 2.49 -1.32
C LYS A 116 2.29 3.24 -0.32
N LYS A 117 2.99 2.51 0.58
CA LYS A 117 3.92 3.12 1.53
C LYS A 117 5.07 3.85 0.84
N LEU A 118 5.64 3.24 -0.21
CA LEU A 118 6.74 3.85 -0.96
C LEU A 118 6.32 5.11 -1.69
N HIS A 119 5.14 5.13 -2.33
CA HIS A 119 4.57 6.34 -2.92
C HIS A 119 4.36 7.43 -1.87
N ALA A 120 3.80 7.08 -0.72
CA ALA A 120 3.63 8.02 0.38
C ALA A 120 4.98 8.58 0.85
N VAL A 121 6.01 7.74 1.00
CA VAL A 121 7.37 8.17 1.36
C VAL A 121 7.94 9.14 0.33
N GLU A 122 7.77 8.88 -0.96
CA GLU A 122 8.23 9.77 -2.03
C GLU A 122 7.55 11.15 -1.95
N HIS A 123 6.22 11.18 -1.80
CA HIS A 123 5.47 12.41 -1.64
C HIS A 123 5.90 13.17 -0.37
N LEU A 124 6.06 12.48 0.75
CA LEU A 124 6.51 13.06 2.02
C LEU A 124 7.92 13.64 1.91
N LYS A 125 8.87 12.94 1.27
CA LYS A 125 10.23 13.44 1.04
C LYS A 125 10.24 14.69 0.16
N LYS A 126 9.50 14.67 -0.95
CA LYS A 126 9.36 15.85 -1.84
C LYS A 126 8.72 17.03 -1.12
N PHE A 127 7.73 16.75 -0.27
CA PHE A 127 7.05 17.76 0.53
C PHE A 127 8.02 18.44 1.51
N ASN A 128 8.78 17.67 2.30
CA ASN A 128 9.78 18.21 3.23
C ASN A 128 10.81 19.06 2.52
N GLN A 129 11.38 18.58 1.40
CA GLN A 129 12.36 19.36 0.63
C GLN A 129 11.82 20.72 0.16
N ASN A 130 10.54 20.77 -0.22
CA ASN A 130 9.92 22.02 -0.64
C ASN A 130 9.52 22.90 0.55
N LEU A 131 9.21 22.30 1.70
CA LEU A 131 8.91 23.01 2.94
C LEU A 131 10.18 23.69 3.49
N ASP A 132 11.32 22.99 3.48
CA ASP A 132 12.62 23.55 3.83
C ASP A 132 12.98 24.76 2.93
N LYS A 133 12.77 24.63 1.61
CA LYS A 133 12.99 25.73 0.66
C LYS A 133 12.04 26.91 0.93
N LEU A 134 10.79 26.65 1.29
CA LEU A 134 9.83 27.68 1.68
C LEU A 134 10.34 28.45 2.90
N MET A 135 10.80 27.73 3.93
CA MET A 135 11.32 28.35 5.15
C MET A 135 12.56 29.20 4.88
N GLN A 136 13.49 28.71 4.05
CA GLN A 136 14.66 29.47 3.63
C GLN A 136 14.26 30.79 2.94
N VAL A 137 13.29 30.74 2.02
CA VAL A 137 12.81 31.95 1.33
C VAL A 137 12.12 32.91 2.27
N VAL A 138 11.34 32.39 3.27
CA VAL A 138 10.74 33.26 4.30
C VAL A 138 11.82 33.96 5.11
N ASP A 139 12.85 33.23 5.53
CA ASP A 139 14.00 33.80 6.26
C ASP A 139 14.74 34.89 5.46
N GLU A 140 15.00 34.62 4.17
CA GLU A 140 15.60 35.61 3.26
C GLU A 140 14.73 36.86 3.14
N ILE A 141 13.44 36.74 2.93
CA ILE A 141 12.50 37.85 2.82
C ILE A 141 12.52 38.70 4.10
N LYS A 142 12.58 38.06 5.26
CA LYS A 142 12.65 38.76 6.57
C LYS A 142 14.00 39.44 6.75
N SER A 143 15.10 38.74 6.47
CA SER A 143 16.47 39.24 6.64
C SER A 143 16.74 40.47 5.79
N TYR A 144 16.23 40.46 4.55
CA TYR A 144 16.43 41.61 3.62
C TYR A 144 15.26 42.60 3.62
N ASN A 145 14.24 42.39 4.46
CA ASN A 145 13.06 43.25 4.56
C ASN A 145 12.38 43.53 3.19
N LEU A 146 12.31 42.50 2.33
CA LEU A 146 11.89 42.65 0.93
C LEU A 146 10.41 43.00 0.74
N LEU A 147 9.54 42.74 1.72
CA LEU A 147 8.10 42.99 1.63
C LEU A 147 7.60 44.13 2.57
N GLY A 148 8.54 44.88 3.19
CA GLY A 148 8.24 45.94 4.16
C GLY A 148 7.88 45.42 5.54
N CYS A 149 7.99 46.27 6.56
CA CYS A 149 7.95 45.90 7.97
C CYS A 149 6.55 45.40 8.50
N ASN A 150 5.52 45.34 7.68
CA ASN A 150 4.15 45.19 8.14
C ASN A 150 3.50 43.84 7.86
N LYS A 151 4.20 42.85 7.26
CA LYS A 151 3.61 41.54 6.98
C LYS A 151 4.01 40.49 8.01
N SER A 152 3.03 39.76 8.50
CA SER A 152 3.27 38.61 9.39
C SER A 152 3.89 37.44 8.62
N ASP A 153 4.57 36.54 9.33
CA ASP A 153 5.14 35.32 8.74
C ASP A 153 4.08 34.51 8.00
N GLY A 154 2.88 34.40 8.58
CA GLY A 154 1.76 33.68 7.95
C GLY A 154 1.28 34.32 6.64
N GLU A 155 1.27 35.65 6.52
CA GLU A 155 0.95 36.32 5.26
C GLU A 155 2.03 36.09 4.20
N ILE A 156 3.31 36.11 4.59
CA ILE A 156 4.42 35.80 3.70
C ILE A 156 4.31 34.36 3.19
N ILE A 157 4.11 33.41 4.10
CA ILE A 157 3.92 31.98 3.75
C ILE A 157 2.74 31.82 2.79
N LYS A 158 1.62 32.47 3.05
CA LYS A 158 0.44 32.38 2.16
C LYS A 158 0.76 32.86 0.76
N ILE A 159 1.38 34.03 0.63
CA ILE A 159 1.78 34.60 -0.67
C ILE A 159 2.72 33.64 -1.42
N LEU A 160 3.67 33.03 -0.70
CA LEU A 160 4.62 32.09 -1.29
C LEU A 160 3.94 30.79 -1.74
N LEU A 161 3.03 30.25 -0.96
CA LEU A 161 2.23 29.05 -1.31
C LEU A 161 1.34 29.28 -2.53
N GLU A 162 0.75 30.46 -2.65
CA GLU A 162 -0.13 30.81 -3.76
C GLU A 162 0.64 31.11 -5.07
N ASN A 163 1.92 31.46 -4.99
CA ASN A 163 2.73 31.87 -6.15
C ASN A 163 3.87 30.89 -6.47
N LYS A 164 4.92 30.87 -5.65
CA LYS A 164 6.16 30.14 -5.92
C LYS A 164 6.10 28.66 -5.51
N PHE A 165 5.36 28.33 -4.44
CA PHE A 165 5.33 27.01 -3.85
C PHE A 165 3.96 26.30 -4.00
N LYS A 166 3.26 26.53 -5.10
CA LYS A 166 1.99 25.84 -5.43
C LYS A 166 2.11 24.31 -5.38
N ILE A 167 3.31 23.80 -5.66
CA ILE A 167 3.61 22.37 -5.59
C ILE A 167 3.37 21.79 -4.18
N LEU A 168 3.63 22.56 -3.11
CA LEU A 168 3.38 22.12 -1.74
C LEU A 168 1.90 21.82 -1.48
N LEU A 169 1.01 22.66 -2.01
CA LEU A 169 -0.44 22.43 -1.87
C LEU A 169 -0.87 21.16 -2.61
N ARG A 170 -0.32 20.91 -3.81
CA ARG A 170 -0.61 19.69 -4.56
C ARG A 170 -0.05 18.44 -3.87
N LEU A 171 1.19 18.50 -3.39
CA LEU A 171 1.81 17.42 -2.62
C LEU A 171 1.02 17.17 -1.32
N GLY A 172 0.55 18.22 -0.65
CA GLY A 172 -0.31 18.10 0.52
C GLY A 172 -1.60 17.33 0.24
N ILE A 173 -2.26 17.58 -0.89
CA ILE A 173 -3.45 16.83 -1.32
C ILE A 173 -3.12 15.35 -1.56
N ASN A 174 -2.00 15.06 -2.23
CA ASN A 174 -1.56 13.69 -2.48
C ASN A 174 -1.26 12.96 -1.16
N ILE A 175 -0.54 13.61 -0.23
CA ILE A 175 -0.23 13.06 1.09
C ILE A 175 -1.53 12.75 1.87
N ILE A 176 -2.51 13.65 1.84
CA ILE A 176 -3.81 13.42 2.47
C ILE A 176 -4.48 12.17 1.88
N ALA A 177 -4.45 12.02 0.56
CA ALA A 177 -5.01 10.84 -0.11
C ALA A 177 -4.26 9.55 0.26
N ASP A 178 -2.92 9.59 0.26
CA ASP A 178 -2.08 8.44 0.57
C ASP A 178 -2.26 7.99 2.03
N LEU A 179 -2.26 8.93 2.99
CA LEU A 179 -2.40 8.60 4.41
C LEU A 179 -3.81 8.12 4.75
N ASN A 180 -4.86 8.72 4.16
CA ASN A 180 -6.23 8.26 4.37
C ASN A 180 -6.47 6.87 3.76
N ALA A 181 -5.79 6.51 2.67
CA ALA A 181 -5.90 5.19 2.05
C ALA A 181 -5.24 4.08 2.89
N GLN A 182 -4.36 4.44 3.84
CA GLN A 182 -3.63 3.51 4.70
C GLN A 182 -4.19 3.44 6.14
N ASN A 183 -5.01 4.40 6.56
CA ASN A 183 -5.63 4.39 7.87
C ASN A 183 -6.89 3.51 7.83
N GLU A 184 -6.86 2.40 8.58
CA GLU A 184 -8.02 1.54 8.83
C GLU A 184 -8.86 2.03 10.02
N GLU A 185 -8.33 2.93 10.84
CA GLU A 185 -9.00 3.52 11.99
C GLU A 185 -9.57 4.90 11.66
N ASP A 186 -10.70 5.25 12.25
CA ASP A 186 -11.41 6.55 12.08
C ASP A 186 -10.62 7.77 12.64
N SER A 187 -9.37 7.61 13.04
CA SER A 187 -8.54 8.68 13.57
C SER A 187 -7.81 9.44 12.45
N GLU A 188 -8.05 10.75 12.38
CA GLU A 188 -7.33 11.61 11.44
C GLU A 188 -5.85 11.75 11.84
N ASP A 189 -4.94 11.45 10.90
CA ASP A 189 -3.48 11.59 11.10
C ASP A 189 -3.12 13.07 11.39
N ASP A 190 -2.24 13.31 12.36
CA ASP A 190 -1.83 14.65 12.77
C ASP A 190 -1.24 15.48 11.62
N ILE A 191 -0.50 14.83 10.68
CA ILE A 191 0.04 15.47 9.49
C ILE A 191 -1.09 15.94 8.58
N VAL A 192 -2.11 15.09 8.37
CA VAL A 192 -3.29 15.42 7.56
C VAL A 192 -4.03 16.61 8.16
N ARG A 193 -4.26 16.58 9.47
CA ARG A 193 -4.90 17.68 10.18
C ARG A 193 -4.11 18.98 10.07
N TYR A 194 -2.77 18.93 10.24
CA TYR A 194 -1.90 20.10 10.12
C TYR A 194 -1.94 20.69 8.70
N ILE A 195 -1.81 19.87 7.68
CA ILE A 195 -1.87 20.32 6.27
C ILE A 195 -3.19 21.01 5.98
N LYS A 196 -4.33 20.39 6.37
CA LYS A 196 -5.66 20.95 6.13
C LYS A 196 -5.89 22.29 6.85
N THR A 197 -5.46 22.38 8.11
CA THR A 197 -5.79 23.54 8.96
C THR A 197 -4.79 24.67 8.86
N ARG A 198 -3.51 24.37 8.57
CA ARG A 198 -2.42 25.35 8.61
C ARG A 198 -1.85 25.71 7.25
N LEU A 199 -1.93 24.85 6.23
CA LEU A 199 -1.34 25.12 4.91
C LEU A 199 -2.36 25.37 3.81
N MET A 200 -3.63 24.99 4.00
CA MET A 200 -4.67 25.20 2.98
C MET A 200 -5.55 26.42 3.29
N GLY A 201 -6.05 27.07 2.23
CA GLY A 201 -6.99 28.18 2.31
C GLY A 201 -6.42 29.37 3.10
N MET A 202 -7.10 29.74 4.19
CA MET A 202 -6.67 30.81 5.09
C MET A 202 -5.77 30.35 6.24
N GLY A 203 -5.51 29.03 6.32
CA GLY A 203 -4.69 28.43 7.38
C GLY A 203 -3.32 29.08 7.58
N PRO A 204 -2.56 29.36 6.53
CA PRO A 204 -1.21 29.95 6.65
C PRO A 204 -1.21 31.25 7.45
N VAL A 205 -2.23 32.09 7.35
CA VAL A 205 -2.31 33.37 8.08
C VAL A 205 -2.32 33.19 9.59
N SER A 206 -2.72 32.01 10.09
CA SER A 206 -2.72 31.71 11.52
C SER A 206 -1.33 31.36 12.08
N ILE A 207 -0.32 31.19 11.23
CA ILE A 207 1.07 30.89 11.60
C ILE A 207 1.70 32.19 12.12
N LYS A 208 2.07 32.23 13.38
CA LYS A 208 2.67 33.41 14.00
C LYS A 208 4.17 33.50 13.74
N ASN A 209 4.83 32.36 13.71
CA ASN A 209 6.25 32.23 13.44
C ASN A 209 6.48 31.11 12.42
N TYR A 210 7.24 31.40 11.35
CA TYR A 210 7.54 30.39 10.32
C TYR A 210 8.27 29.15 10.88
N LEU A 211 8.97 29.28 12.02
CA LEU A 211 9.62 28.15 12.70
C LEU A 211 8.63 27.12 13.24
N GLU A 212 7.32 27.45 13.37
CA GLU A 212 6.28 26.45 13.70
C GLU A 212 6.19 25.34 12.65
N LEU A 213 6.64 25.59 11.42
CA LEU A 213 6.68 24.58 10.37
C LEU A 213 7.67 23.44 10.66
N ASN A 214 8.63 23.63 11.58
CA ASN A 214 9.53 22.55 12.02
C ASN A 214 8.78 21.38 12.66
N GLU A 215 7.71 21.64 13.40
CA GLU A 215 6.87 20.57 13.97
C GLU A 215 6.28 19.67 12.87
N LEU A 216 5.85 20.27 11.77
CA LEU A 216 5.38 19.51 10.61
C LEU A 216 6.50 18.71 9.95
N ILE A 217 7.69 19.32 9.77
CA ILE A 217 8.87 18.64 9.21
C ILE A 217 9.25 17.44 10.06
N ASP A 218 9.27 17.58 11.38
CA ASP A 218 9.60 16.49 12.32
C ASP A 218 8.55 15.39 12.27
N GLY A 219 7.25 15.75 12.24
CA GLY A 219 6.17 14.79 12.07
C GLY A 219 6.28 14.00 10.77
N VAL A 220 6.54 14.69 9.65
CA VAL A 220 6.73 14.06 8.32
C VAL A 220 7.96 13.15 8.33
N ASN A 221 9.09 13.56 8.93
CA ASN A 221 10.28 12.73 9.05
C ASN A 221 10.02 11.47 9.91
N GLY A 222 9.26 11.63 10.99
CA GLY A 222 8.81 10.49 11.81
C GLY A 222 7.98 9.49 11.00
N LYS A 223 7.06 9.99 10.17
CA LYS A 223 6.20 9.14 9.33
C LYS A 223 7.00 8.44 8.23
N ILE A 224 7.95 9.13 7.59
CA ILE A 224 8.87 8.53 6.62
C ILE A 224 9.62 7.35 7.26
N LYS A 225 10.23 7.56 8.42
CA LYS A 225 10.95 6.49 9.14
C LYS A 225 10.03 5.33 9.52
N TYR A 226 8.81 5.62 9.95
CA TYR A 226 7.82 4.59 10.26
C TYR A 226 7.50 3.74 9.03
N PHE A 227 7.23 4.35 7.88
CA PHE A 227 6.96 3.61 6.65
C PHE A 227 8.17 2.82 6.19
N GLU A 228 9.38 3.41 6.17
CA GLU A 228 10.61 2.71 5.79
C GLU A 228 10.89 1.49 6.69
N ASN A 229 10.63 1.60 7.99
CA ASN A 229 10.81 0.51 8.95
C ASN A 229 9.70 -0.56 8.88
N THR A 230 8.54 -0.22 8.35
CA THR A 230 7.40 -1.13 8.21
C THR A 230 7.20 -1.64 6.79
N LEU A 231 8.14 -1.36 5.87
CA LEU A 231 8.17 -2.03 4.57
C LEU A 231 8.36 -3.52 4.79
N GLY A 232 7.49 -4.31 4.16
CA GLY A 232 7.61 -5.77 4.14
C GLY A 232 8.82 -6.22 3.31
N LEU A 233 9.04 -7.53 3.31
CA LEU A 233 10.05 -8.13 2.45
C LEU A 233 9.75 -7.84 0.98
N PRO A 234 10.82 -7.79 0.14
CA PRO A 234 10.65 -7.71 -1.32
C PRO A 234 9.71 -8.79 -1.82
N VAL A 235 8.76 -8.42 -2.66
CA VAL A 235 7.83 -9.38 -3.25
C VAL A 235 8.25 -9.70 -4.69
N ASN A 236 8.06 -10.96 -5.09
CA ASN A 236 8.32 -11.43 -6.43
C ASN A 236 6.99 -11.63 -7.16
N VAL A 237 6.92 -11.19 -8.41
CA VAL A 237 5.82 -11.52 -9.30
C VAL A 237 6.39 -12.44 -10.39
N ASN A 238 6.13 -13.74 -10.26
CA ASN A 238 6.61 -14.78 -11.17
C ASN A 238 5.49 -15.14 -12.15
N ILE A 239 5.76 -14.99 -13.45
CA ILE A 239 4.80 -15.29 -14.52
C ILE A 239 5.47 -16.23 -15.50
N SER A 240 4.86 -17.39 -15.76
CA SER A 240 5.42 -18.38 -16.66
C SER A 240 5.22 -18.02 -18.14
N TYR A 241 4.15 -17.28 -18.46
CA TYR A 241 3.85 -16.83 -19.82
C TYR A 241 2.97 -15.59 -19.82
N CYS A 242 3.29 -14.60 -20.66
CA CYS A 242 2.48 -13.39 -20.83
C CYS A 242 2.13 -13.20 -22.31
N GLN A 243 0.84 -13.07 -22.62
CA GLN A 243 0.33 -12.79 -23.94
C GLN A 243 -0.27 -11.38 -23.98
N ASP A 244 0.28 -10.54 -24.84
CA ASP A 244 -0.12 -9.17 -25.20
C ASP A 244 -0.50 -8.17 -24.11
N SER A 245 0.20 -7.02 -24.08
CA SER A 245 -0.12 -5.72 -23.45
C SER A 245 -0.64 -5.74 -22.00
N ASN A 246 -0.20 -6.67 -21.17
CA ASN A 246 -0.58 -6.69 -19.77
C ASN A 246 0.31 -5.73 -18.96
N ARG A 247 -0.32 -4.91 -18.11
CA ARG A 247 0.40 -4.08 -17.15
C ARG A 247 0.56 -4.83 -15.84
N VAL A 248 1.81 -5.08 -15.48
CA VAL A 248 2.16 -5.61 -14.17
C VAL A 248 2.65 -4.45 -13.33
N ARG A 249 1.95 -4.16 -12.23
CA ARG A 249 2.39 -3.19 -11.23
C ARG A 249 2.81 -3.93 -9.98
N GLY A 250 4.04 -3.74 -9.57
CA GLY A 250 4.54 -4.36 -8.35
C GLY A 250 5.80 -3.67 -7.86
N ALA A 251 6.12 -3.84 -6.58
CA ALA A 251 7.43 -3.53 -6.06
C ALA A 251 8.36 -4.70 -6.42
N CYS A 252 8.92 -4.70 -7.63
CA CYS A 252 10.01 -5.60 -7.97
C CYS A 252 11.31 -5.01 -7.45
N LEU A 253 11.91 -5.63 -6.46
CA LEU A 253 13.29 -5.36 -6.08
C LEU A 253 14.18 -6.21 -6.98
N LEU A 254 14.77 -5.59 -8.00
CA LEU A 254 15.92 -6.16 -8.68
C LEU A 254 17.11 -6.04 -7.73
N GLN A 255 17.57 -7.19 -7.24
CA GLN A 255 18.76 -7.27 -6.43
C GLN A 255 19.98 -7.14 -7.35
N GLU A 256 20.43 -5.91 -7.61
CA GLU A 256 21.82 -5.65 -7.95
C GLU A 256 22.54 -5.10 -6.74
N LYS A 257 23.74 -5.63 -6.54
CA LYS A 257 24.63 -5.38 -5.41
C LYS A 257 24.75 -3.90 -5.10
N GLU A 258 24.66 -3.60 -3.78
CA GLU A 258 24.93 -2.34 -3.10
C GLU A 258 23.84 -1.28 -3.14
N SER A 259 23.01 -1.32 -2.09
CA SER A 259 22.38 -0.17 -1.39
C SER A 259 21.67 0.90 -2.22
N THR A 260 20.78 0.53 -3.14
CA THR A 260 19.78 1.48 -3.63
C THR A 260 18.48 0.74 -3.95
N TYR A 261 17.42 1.06 -3.20
CA TYR A 261 16.08 0.59 -3.53
C TYR A 261 15.58 1.38 -4.73
N GLN A 262 15.64 0.80 -5.92
CA GLN A 262 14.99 1.37 -7.10
C GLN A 262 13.57 0.84 -7.20
N LEU A 263 12.62 1.75 -7.19
CA LEU A 263 11.20 1.49 -7.38
C LEU A 263 10.93 1.42 -8.87
N LEU A 264 10.56 0.25 -9.38
CA LEU A 264 9.92 0.15 -10.68
C LEU A 264 8.42 0.42 -10.50
N GLN A 265 7.96 1.59 -10.92
CA GLN A 265 6.55 1.98 -10.80
C GLN A 265 5.63 1.24 -11.78
N GLU A 266 6.14 0.83 -12.93
CA GLU A 266 5.38 0.10 -13.94
C GLU A 266 6.32 -0.77 -14.77
N VAL A 267 6.02 -2.08 -14.85
CA VAL A 267 6.75 -3.00 -15.70
C VAL A 267 5.83 -3.41 -16.85
N THR A 268 6.21 -3.07 -18.07
CA THR A 268 5.55 -3.55 -19.27
C THR A 268 6.26 -4.79 -19.77
N LEU A 269 5.57 -5.93 -19.74
CA LEU A 269 6.09 -7.18 -20.31
C LEU A 269 5.86 -7.18 -21.81
N LEU A 270 6.95 -7.13 -22.58
CA LEU A 270 6.95 -7.35 -24.02
C LEU A 270 7.35 -8.81 -24.28
N SER A 271 6.41 -9.64 -24.70
CA SER A 271 6.71 -11.00 -25.16
C SER A 271 7.34 -10.93 -26.55
N LEU A 272 8.63 -11.24 -26.63
CA LEU A 272 9.29 -11.61 -27.87
C LEU A 272 9.46 -13.12 -27.85
N LYS A 273 9.03 -13.79 -28.91
CA LYS A 273 9.11 -15.25 -29.11
C LYS A 273 10.33 -15.87 -28.41
N GLY A 274 10.12 -16.47 -27.24
CA GLY A 274 11.08 -17.32 -26.58
C GLY A 274 12.15 -16.65 -25.70
N LYS A 275 12.08 -15.33 -25.43
CA LYS A 275 12.93 -14.65 -24.45
C LYS A 275 12.15 -13.54 -23.76
N GLU A 276 12.05 -13.61 -22.45
CA GLU A 276 11.53 -12.52 -21.62
C GLU A 276 12.56 -11.40 -21.54
N VAL A 277 12.16 -10.20 -21.95
CA VAL A 277 12.97 -8.99 -21.78
C VAL A 277 12.17 -8.03 -20.92
N TRP A 278 12.70 -7.72 -19.75
CA TRP A 278 12.18 -6.71 -18.85
C TRP A 278 12.67 -5.33 -19.28
N GLN A 279 11.78 -4.44 -19.63
CA GLN A 279 12.10 -3.02 -19.80
C GLN A 279 11.37 -2.22 -18.73
N GLY A 280 12.11 -1.63 -17.81
CA GLY A 280 11.62 -0.62 -16.89
C GLY A 280 11.74 0.76 -17.51
N GLU A 281 10.70 1.57 -17.43
CA GLU A 281 10.82 3.01 -17.71
C GLU A 281 11.14 3.74 -16.40
N GLU A 282 12.28 4.43 -16.40
CA GLU A 282 12.63 5.40 -15.36
C GLU A 282 11.83 6.71 -15.60
N PHE A 283 11.13 7.17 -14.58
CA PHE A 283 10.56 8.51 -14.51
C PHE A 283 11.33 9.40 -13.54
#